data_071d29c1ad9edde351018011cd77b4fa
#
_entry.id   071d29c1ad9edde351018011cd77b4fa
#
_cell.length_a   1.000
_cell.length_b   1.000
_cell.length_c   1.000
_cell.angle_alpha   90.00
_cell.angle_beta   90.00
_cell.angle_gamma   90.00
#
_symmetry.space_group_name_H-M   'P 1'
#
loop_
_entity.id
_entity.type
_entity.pdbx_description
1 polymer ?
#
loop_
_entity_poly.entity_id
_entity_poly.type
_entity_poly.pdbx_seq_one_letter_code
_entity_poly.pdbx_strand_id
1 'polypeptide(L)'
;GGLLAACRMSEAEWIDYEYECFQQAEDLRNIRLLNQDWEYLKSKGFIWRDIHGNCYKPKSIKDSHLKNILKYCKTHYRPVEQVEALQNLWYERLNQQLKAANQKKQRASGKKLTN
;
A
#
# COMPACT_ATOMS: atom_id res chain seq x y z
N GLY A 1 37.11 -6.21 -16.29
CA GLY A 1 35.86 -6.27 -15.95
C GLY A 1 35.46 -6.62 -14.54
N GLY A 2 34.23 -7.05 -14.40
CA GLY A 2 33.63 -7.37 -13.13
C GLY A 2 34.31 -8.49 -12.36
N LEU A 3 34.90 -9.45 -13.06
CA LEU A 3 35.63 -10.56 -12.43
C LEU A 3 36.87 -10.07 -11.69
N LEU A 4 37.61 -9.12 -12.29
CA LEU A 4 38.80 -8.54 -11.66
C LEU A 4 38.44 -7.70 -10.44
N ALA A 5 37.33 -6.98 -10.48
CA ALA A 5 36.82 -6.23 -9.35
C ALA A 5 36.44 -7.17 -8.21
N ALA A 6 35.75 -8.29 -8.49
CA ALA A 6 35.39 -9.29 -7.50
C ALA A 6 36.62 -9.92 -6.82
N CYS A 7 37.66 -10.20 -7.56
CA CYS A 7 38.90 -10.78 -7.02
C CYS A 7 39.66 -9.84 -6.09
N ARG A 8 39.35 -8.55 -6.08
CA ARG A 8 39.97 -7.54 -5.22
C ARG A 8 39.23 -7.23 -3.98
N MET A 9 38.04 -7.82 -3.78
CA MET A 9 37.22 -7.62 -2.59
C MET A 9 37.88 -8.25 -1.38
N SER A 10 37.80 -7.56 -0.23
CA SER A 10 38.18 -8.12 1.06
C SER A 10 37.16 -9.18 1.51
N GLU A 11 37.55 -10.04 2.47
CA GLU A 11 36.63 -11.04 3.02
C GLU A 11 35.38 -10.40 3.60
N ALA A 12 35.49 -9.25 4.27
CA ALA A 12 34.34 -8.53 4.84
C ALA A 12 33.38 -8.06 3.73
N GLU A 13 33.91 -7.57 2.60
CA GLU A 13 33.11 -7.15 1.45
C GLU A 13 32.38 -8.34 0.80
N TRP A 14 33.04 -9.50 0.75
CA TRP A 14 32.41 -10.74 0.26
C TRP A 14 31.25 -11.18 1.13
N ILE A 15 31.40 -11.12 2.44
CA ILE A 15 30.34 -11.50 3.40
C ILE A 15 29.14 -10.57 3.22
N ASP A 16 29.39 -9.25 3.11
CA ASP A 16 28.33 -8.27 2.89
C ASP A 16 27.62 -8.51 1.55
N TYR A 17 28.38 -8.82 0.50
CA TYR A 17 27.83 -9.11 -0.82
C TYR A 17 26.92 -10.36 -0.79
N GLU A 18 27.37 -11.45 -0.17
CA GLU A 18 26.57 -12.67 -0.02
C GLU A 18 25.30 -12.39 0.77
N TYR A 19 25.39 -11.62 1.85
CA TYR A 19 24.24 -11.24 2.67
C TYR A 19 23.21 -10.45 1.85
N GLU A 20 23.65 -9.47 1.08
CA GLU A 20 22.79 -8.70 0.19
C GLU A 20 22.11 -9.59 -0.85
N CYS A 21 22.82 -10.56 -1.42
CA CYS A 21 22.25 -11.52 -2.37
C CYS A 21 21.14 -12.36 -1.71
N PHE A 22 21.35 -12.82 -0.47
CA PHE A 22 20.33 -13.55 0.28
C PHE A 22 19.11 -12.69 0.56
N GLN A 23 19.31 -11.44 0.97
CA GLN A 23 18.23 -10.48 1.22
C GLN A 23 17.42 -10.23 -0.05
N GLN A 24 18.07 -10.02 -1.17
CA GLN A 24 17.40 -9.83 -2.46
C GLN A 24 16.59 -11.05 -2.86
N ALA A 25 17.11 -12.26 -2.65
CA ALA A 25 16.39 -13.49 -2.97
C ALA A 25 15.13 -13.66 -2.10
N GLU A 26 15.22 -13.36 -0.81
CA GLU A 26 14.06 -13.36 0.09
C GLU A 26 13.04 -12.30 -0.31
N ASP A 27 13.50 -11.10 -0.63
CA ASP A 27 12.63 -10.01 -1.07
C ASP A 27 11.88 -10.38 -2.35
N LEU A 28 12.55 -10.99 -3.32
CA LEU A 28 11.93 -11.45 -4.55
C LEU A 28 10.87 -12.54 -4.29
N ARG A 29 11.17 -13.47 -3.38
CA ARG A 29 10.22 -14.52 -2.99
C ARG A 29 8.99 -13.91 -2.33
N ASN A 30 9.20 -12.98 -1.40
CA ASN A 30 8.12 -12.27 -0.70
C ASN A 30 7.28 -11.45 -1.67
N ILE A 31 7.91 -10.76 -2.62
CA ILE A 31 7.23 -10.01 -3.67
C ILE A 31 6.32 -10.93 -4.49
N ARG A 32 6.82 -12.10 -4.88
CA ARG A 32 6.03 -13.08 -5.64
C ARG A 32 4.81 -13.55 -4.84
N LEU A 33 5.00 -13.88 -3.57
CA LEU A 33 3.92 -14.33 -2.69
C LEU A 33 2.86 -13.23 -2.49
N LEU A 34 3.31 -12.00 -2.30
CA LEU A 34 2.40 -10.87 -2.14
C LEU A 34 1.62 -10.57 -3.42
N ASN A 35 2.26 -10.71 -4.58
CA ASN A 35 1.59 -10.57 -5.87
C ASN A 35 0.53 -11.65 -6.08
N GLN A 36 0.84 -12.90 -5.72
CA GLN A 36 -0.11 -14.01 -5.79
C GLN A 36 -1.29 -13.79 -4.84
N ASP A 37 -1.03 -13.32 -3.63
CA ASP A 37 -2.08 -13.01 -2.65
C ASP A 37 -3.00 -11.91 -3.17
N TRP A 38 -2.43 -10.86 -3.77
CA TRP A 38 -3.21 -9.79 -4.37
C TRP A 38 -4.11 -10.29 -5.51
N GLU A 39 -3.60 -11.15 -6.37
CA GLU A 39 -4.41 -11.75 -7.43
C GLU A 39 -5.59 -12.54 -6.86
N TYR A 40 -5.36 -13.29 -5.78
CA TYR A 40 -6.43 -13.99 -5.08
C TYR A 40 -7.46 -13.02 -4.49
N LEU A 41 -7.01 -12.01 -3.75
CA LEU A 41 -7.89 -11.02 -3.14
C LEU A 41 -8.74 -10.29 -4.18
N LYS A 42 -8.10 -9.86 -5.26
CA LYS A 42 -8.76 -9.17 -6.37
C LYS A 42 -9.84 -10.05 -7.00
N SER A 43 -9.56 -11.32 -7.20
CA SER A 43 -10.52 -12.27 -7.79
C SER A 43 -11.76 -12.48 -6.93
N LYS A 44 -11.63 -12.29 -5.60
CA LYS A 44 -12.72 -12.45 -4.64
C LYS A 44 -13.39 -11.11 -4.26
N GLY A 45 -12.91 -9.99 -4.79
CA GLY A 45 -13.43 -8.67 -4.49
C GLY A 45 -12.92 -8.06 -3.20
N PHE A 46 -11.86 -8.60 -2.64
CA PHE A 46 -11.20 -8.05 -1.45
C PHE A 46 -10.07 -7.11 -1.82
N ILE A 47 -9.78 -6.14 -0.95
CA ILE A 47 -8.70 -5.18 -1.16
C ILE A 47 -7.53 -5.37 -0.19
N TRP A 48 -7.75 -6.05 0.92
CA TRP A 48 -6.73 -6.22 1.97
C TRP A 48 -6.94 -7.50 2.75
N ARG A 49 -5.81 -8.09 3.19
CA ARG A 49 -5.79 -9.19 4.16
C ARG A 49 -4.89 -8.79 5.32
N ASP A 50 -5.39 -8.91 6.55
CA ASP A 50 -4.61 -8.60 7.75
C ASP A 50 -3.74 -9.78 8.18
N ILE A 51 -2.94 -9.57 9.24
CA ILE A 51 -2.02 -10.60 9.78
C ILE A 51 -2.76 -11.81 10.35
N HIS A 52 -4.04 -11.67 10.68
CA HIS A 52 -4.88 -12.76 11.20
C HIS A 52 -5.63 -13.50 10.09
N GLY A 53 -5.40 -13.14 8.84
CA GLY A 53 -6.05 -13.75 7.69
C GLY A 53 -7.43 -13.20 7.36
N ASN A 54 -7.87 -12.16 8.04
CA ASN A 54 -9.15 -11.51 7.75
C ASN A 54 -9.06 -10.71 6.47
N CYS A 55 -9.99 -10.93 5.55
CA CYS A 55 -10.07 -10.24 4.27
C CYS A 55 -11.11 -9.14 4.31
N TYR A 56 -10.78 -7.98 3.74
CA TYR A 56 -11.63 -6.79 3.76
C TYR A 56 -11.99 -6.36 2.36
N LYS A 57 -13.27 -6.07 2.16
CA LYS A 57 -13.77 -5.44 0.93
C LYS A 57 -13.58 -3.92 1.03
N PRO A 58 -13.51 -3.19 -0.10
CA PRO A 58 -13.32 -1.73 -0.07
C PRO A 58 -14.33 -1.00 0.82
N LYS A 59 -15.57 -1.47 0.85
CA LYS A 59 -16.65 -0.86 1.66
C LYS A 59 -16.59 -1.22 3.14
N SER A 60 -15.88 -2.29 3.49
CA SER A 60 -15.84 -2.82 4.85
C SER A 60 -14.70 -2.27 5.70
N ILE A 61 -13.68 -1.66 5.08
CA ILE A 61 -12.53 -1.11 5.79
C ILE A 61 -12.91 0.23 6.41
N LYS A 62 -12.64 0.37 7.71
CA LYS A 62 -12.83 1.65 8.42
C LYS A 62 -11.75 2.65 8.00
N ASP A 63 -12.06 3.95 8.07
CA ASP A 63 -11.14 5.01 7.68
C ASP A 63 -9.82 4.95 8.45
N SER A 64 -9.86 4.72 9.76
CA SER A 64 -8.66 4.59 10.59
C SER A 64 -7.80 3.40 10.17
N HIS A 65 -8.43 2.28 9.84
CA HIS A 65 -7.73 1.08 9.37
C HIS A 65 -7.09 1.34 8.01
N LEU A 66 -7.82 1.95 7.08
CA LEU A 66 -7.31 2.30 5.75
C LEU A 66 -6.10 3.24 5.84
N LYS A 67 -6.16 4.24 6.73
CA LYS A 67 -5.05 5.16 6.96
C LYS A 67 -3.80 4.42 7.45
N ASN A 68 -3.97 3.49 8.38
CA ASN A 68 -2.86 2.67 8.91
C ASN A 68 -2.27 1.76 7.83
N ILE A 69 -3.12 1.17 6.98
CA ILE A 69 -2.69 0.35 5.85
C ILE A 69 -1.84 1.17 4.88
N LEU A 70 -2.26 2.38 4.56
CA LEU A 70 -1.52 3.27 3.65
C LEU A 70 -0.15 3.66 4.23
N LYS A 71 -0.08 3.88 5.54
CA LYS A 71 1.20 4.11 6.23
C LYS A 71 2.11 2.87 6.13
N TYR A 72 1.55 1.69 6.33
CA TYR A 72 2.28 0.43 6.21
C TYR A 72 2.84 0.25 4.81
N CYS A 73 2.09 0.58 3.77
CA CYS A 73 2.51 0.47 2.38
C CYS A 73 3.67 1.41 2.02
N LYS A 74 3.91 2.46 2.79
CA LYS A 74 5.05 3.37 2.57
C LYS A 74 6.39 2.72 2.93
N THR A 75 6.39 1.80 3.88
CA THR A 75 7.61 1.17 4.41
C THR A 75 7.73 -0.31 4.06
N HIS A 76 6.66 -0.93 3.58
CA HIS A 76 6.61 -2.35 3.24
C HIS A 76 6.09 -2.52 1.82
N TYR A 77 6.69 -3.46 1.10
CA TYR A 77 6.27 -3.74 -0.26
C TYR A 77 4.85 -4.31 -0.29
N ARG A 78 4.06 -3.80 -1.22
CA ARG A 78 2.79 -4.38 -1.67
C ARG A 78 2.68 -4.16 -3.18
N PRO A 79 1.92 -5.01 -3.91
CA PRO A 79 1.75 -4.79 -5.35
C PRO A 79 1.28 -3.38 -5.66
N VAL A 80 1.83 -2.77 -6.69
CA VAL A 80 1.50 -1.39 -7.09
C VAL A 80 0.00 -1.23 -7.32
N GLU A 81 -0.62 -2.19 -7.98
CA GLU A 81 -2.07 -2.19 -8.24
C GLU A 81 -2.87 -2.17 -6.94
N GLN A 82 -2.45 -2.94 -5.93
CA GLN A 82 -3.10 -2.95 -4.61
C GLN A 82 -2.96 -1.60 -3.92
N VAL A 83 -1.77 -1.01 -3.92
CA VAL A 83 -1.52 0.31 -3.31
C VAL A 83 -2.36 1.37 -4.00
N GLU A 84 -2.42 1.36 -5.33
CA GLU A 84 -3.24 2.28 -6.10
C GLU A 84 -4.72 2.13 -5.75
N ALA A 85 -5.21 0.90 -5.63
CA ALA A 85 -6.60 0.65 -5.25
C ALA A 85 -6.90 1.21 -3.86
N LEU A 86 -5.99 1.04 -2.90
CA LEU A 86 -6.11 1.58 -1.54
C LEU A 86 -6.09 3.11 -1.55
N GLN A 87 -5.19 3.72 -2.31
CA GLN A 87 -5.10 5.17 -2.45
C GLN A 87 -6.36 5.75 -3.10
N ASN A 88 -6.85 5.11 -4.14
CA ASN A 88 -8.08 5.55 -4.82
C ASN A 88 -9.28 5.48 -3.89
N LEU A 89 -9.37 4.43 -3.08
CA LEU A 89 -10.42 4.31 -2.06
C LEU A 89 -10.34 5.44 -1.04
N TRP A 90 -9.13 5.79 -0.59
CA TRP A 90 -8.92 6.90 0.35
C TRP A 90 -9.34 8.24 -0.25
N TYR A 91 -8.92 8.51 -1.49
CA TYR A 91 -9.29 9.75 -2.20
C TYR A 91 -10.80 9.83 -2.45
N GLU A 92 -11.42 8.73 -2.80
CA GLU A 92 -12.88 8.69 -2.99
C GLU A 92 -13.61 9.08 -1.70
N ARG A 93 -13.17 8.54 -0.57
CA ARG A 93 -13.75 8.88 0.74
C ARG A 93 -13.54 10.34 1.12
N LEU A 94 -12.33 10.88 0.85
CA LEU A 94 -12.05 12.30 1.07
C LEU A 94 -12.94 13.19 0.20
N ASN A 95 -13.12 12.84 -1.06
CA ASN A 95 -13.98 13.57 -1.98
C ASN A 95 -15.43 13.56 -1.50
N GLN A 96 -15.91 12.45 -1.00
CA GLN A 96 -17.26 12.35 -0.44
C GLN A 96 -17.42 13.24 0.79
N GLN A 97 -16.43 13.28 1.68
CA GLN A 97 -16.41 14.16 2.85
C GLN A 97 -16.39 15.63 2.46
N LEU A 98 -15.57 15.99 1.46
CA LEU A 98 -15.50 17.36 0.95
C LEU A 98 -16.82 17.81 0.31
N LYS A 99 -17.47 16.95 -0.47
CA LYS A 99 -18.78 17.23 -1.05
C LYS A 99 -19.83 17.47 0.04
N ALA A 100 -19.84 16.63 1.08
CA ALA A 100 -20.77 16.80 2.18
C ALA A 100 -20.53 18.11 2.95
N ALA A 101 -19.26 18.48 3.18
CA ALA A 101 -18.88 19.73 3.81
C ALA A 101 -19.28 20.94 2.96
N ASN A 102 -19.06 20.88 1.65
CA ASN A 102 -19.44 21.93 0.73
C ASN A 102 -20.98 22.10 0.65
N GLN A 103 -21.72 21.02 0.63
CA GLN A 103 -23.18 21.07 0.67
C GLN A 103 -23.69 21.76 1.93
N LYS A 104 -23.11 21.44 3.09
CA LYS A 104 -23.46 22.11 4.36
C LYS A 104 -23.14 23.60 4.32
N LYS A 105 -21.99 23.99 3.76
CA LYS A 105 -21.62 25.40 3.60
C LYS A 105 -22.58 26.13 2.66
N GLN A 106 -22.95 25.54 1.54
CA GLN A 106 -23.89 26.12 0.58
C GLN A 106 -25.27 26.30 1.20
N ARG A 107 -25.75 25.33 1.97
CA ARG A 107 -27.04 25.43 2.69
C ARG A 107 -27.01 26.55 3.72
N ALA A 108 -25.92 26.67 4.49
CA ALA A 108 -25.76 27.74 5.47
C ALA A 108 -25.70 29.11 4.80
N SER A 109 -24.97 29.24 3.68
CA SER A 109 -24.89 30.46 2.89
C SER A 109 -26.25 30.81 2.27
N GLY A 110 -26.99 29.83 1.76
CA GLY A 110 -28.32 30.02 1.23
C GLY A 110 -29.31 30.51 2.26
N LYS A 111 -29.26 30.00 3.49
CA LYS A 111 -30.11 30.47 4.59
C LYS A 111 -29.77 31.91 4.97
N LYS A 112 -28.52 32.29 4.99
CA LYS A 112 -28.09 33.68 5.26
C LYS A 112 -28.56 34.67 4.18
N LEU A 113 -28.54 34.21 2.92
CA LEU A 113 -28.95 35.05 1.79
C LEU A 113 -30.47 35.22 1.72
N THR A 114 -31.25 34.29 2.24
CA THR A 114 -32.71 34.37 2.23
C THR A 114 -33.28 35.15 3.40
N ASN A 115 -32.47 35.50 4.35
CA ASN A 115 -32.85 36.35 5.46
C ASN A 115 -32.53 37.81 5.14
#